data_cf1b0d763f6e5cd2358edc5b476f4dd3
#
_entry.id   cf1b0d763f6e5cd2358edc5b476f4dd3
#
_cell.length_a   1.000
_cell.length_b   1.000
_cell.length_c   1.000
_cell.angle_alpha   90.00
_cell.angle_beta   90.00
_cell.angle_gamma   90.00
#
_symmetry.space_group_name_H-M   'P 1'
#
loop_
_entity.id
_entity.type
_entity.pdbx_description
1 polymer ?
#
loop_
_entity_poly.entity_id
_entity_poly.type
_entity_poly.pdbx_seq_one_letter_code
_entity_poly.pdbx_strand_id
1 'polypeptide(L)'
;MRLSLRFVKSEWFRIFAIGTLLFFAAEQALKYTGNPNFVPAVLILGALVVPVAFVAFFYGQERAVDKFTHAEAPLRTVVICFFVGGAVGVITAGVVEYETLTKLTIPNLFIVGLIEEGAKLIFPVAIYLRSRYRSEADGLLFGVASGMGFAALETMGYGLVSLMQSGGNLGLLEQTLLIRGLLSPVGHAAWTGLICATLWGERERTGKLFNPIVIGIFALAVALHALWDIAGFSQQSFISYAGYIIIGGISLILLIRRLREARRAST
;
A
#
# COMPACT_ATOMS: atom_id res chain seq x y z
N MET A 1 -2.53 -14.39 28.73
CA MET A 1 -3.98 -14.22 28.55
C MET A 1 -4.42 -12.76 28.33
N ARG A 2 -3.87 -11.74 29.04
CA ARG A 2 -4.27 -10.31 28.82
C ARG A 2 -3.82 -9.70 27.45
N LEU A 3 -2.70 -10.17 26.84
CA LEU A 3 -2.26 -9.71 25.52
C LEU A 3 -3.18 -10.19 24.38
N SER A 4 -3.70 -11.42 24.46
CA SER A 4 -4.58 -11.99 23.46
C SER A 4 -5.93 -11.26 23.36
N LEU A 5 -6.47 -10.79 24.49
CA LEU A 5 -7.73 -10.05 24.55
C LEU A 5 -7.60 -8.61 24.01
N ARG A 6 -6.43 -7.96 24.16
CA ARG A 6 -6.18 -6.64 23.57
C ARG A 6 -6.06 -6.71 22.03
N PHE A 7 -5.44 -7.77 21.52
CA PHE A 7 -5.29 -8.02 20.10
C PHE A 7 -6.67 -8.19 19.41
N VAL A 8 -7.51 -9.07 19.95
CA VAL A 8 -8.86 -9.34 19.42
C VAL A 8 -9.79 -8.12 19.50
N LYS A 9 -9.53 -7.19 20.44
CA LYS A 9 -10.30 -5.95 20.58
C LYS A 9 -9.83 -4.82 19.65
N SER A 10 -8.70 -4.98 18.97
CA SER A 10 -8.21 -3.94 18.05
C SER A 10 -9.07 -3.85 16.78
N GLU A 11 -9.35 -2.63 16.32
CA GLU A 11 -10.17 -2.40 15.13
C GLU A 11 -9.59 -3.04 13.88
N TRP A 12 -8.27 -2.92 13.67
CA TRP A 12 -7.61 -3.51 12.52
C TRP A 12 -7.77 -5.04 12.44
N PHE A 13 -7.73 -5.72 13.62
CA PHE A 13 -7.91 -7.18 13.66
C PHE A 13 -9.35 -7.58 13.34
N ARG A 14 -10.33 -6.80 13.84
CA ARG A 14 -11.74 -7.03 13.51
C ARG A 14 -12.00 -6.82 12.03
N ILE A 15 -11.47 -5.76 11.43
CA ILE A 15 -11.56 -5.50 9.98
C ILE A 15 -10.97 -6.68 9.21
N PHE A 16 -9.77 -7.12 9.58
CA PHE A 16 -9.11 -8.26 8.94
C PHE A 16 -9.93 -9.54 9.08
N ALA A 17 -10.33 -9.90 10.30
CA ALA A 17 -11.03 -11.16 10.56
C ALA A 17 -12.42 -11.19 9.88
N ILE A 18 -13.22 -10.15 10.07
CA ILE A 18 -14.57 -10.08 9.47
C ILE A 18 -14.46 -10.00 7.93
N GLY A 19 -13.54 -9.17 7.41
CA GLY A 19 -13.34 -9.03 5.98
C GLY A 19 -12.90 -10.34 5.32
N THR A 20 -11.98 -11.08 5.95
CA THR A 20 -11.53 -12.39 5.48
C THR A 20 -12.67 -13.41 5.48
N LEU A 21 -13.49 -13.46 6.54
CA LEU A 21 -14.67 -14.32 6.58
C LEU A 21 -15.67 -13.98 5.46
N LEU A 22 -15.92 -12.69 5.23
CA LEU A 22 -16.81 -12.25 4.16
C LEU A 22 -16.24 -12.54 2.77
N PHE A 23 -14.93 -12.40 2.58
CA PHE A 23 -14.26 -12.78 1.33
C PHE A 23 -14.48 -14.26 0.99
N PHE A 24 -14.17 -15.16 1.92
CA PHE A 24 -14.38 -16.59 1.69
C PHE A 24 -15.87 -16.95 1.58
N ALA A 25 -16.76 -16.29 2.30
CA ALA A 25 -18.20 -16.49 2.15
C ALA A 25 -18.69 -16.10 0.75
N ALA A 26 -18.24 -14.94 0.23
CA ALA A 26 -18.60 -14.48 -1.12
C ALA A 26 -18.02 -15.42 -2.20
N GLU A 27 -16.78 -15.88 -2.00
CA GLU A 27 -16.11 -16.84 -2.89
C GLU A 27 -16.84 -18.19 -2.92
N GLN A 28 -17.22 -18.74 -1.76
CA GLN A 28 -17.99 -19.97 -1.68
C GLN A 28 -19.38 -19.82 -2.31
N ALA A 29 -20.04 -18.67 -2.11
CA ALA A 29 -21.31 -18.39 -2.77
C ALA A 29 -21.16 -18.34 -4.30
N LEU A 30 -20.06 -17.74 -4.81
CA LEU A 30 -19.73 -17.74 -6.23
C LEU A 30 -19.50 -19.16 -6.76
N LYS A 31 -18.68 -19.96 -6.08
CA LYS A 31 -18.37 -21.35 -6.47
C LYS A 31 -19.61 -22.24 -6.44
N TYR A 32 -20.46 -22.11 -5.41
CA TYR A 32 -21.65 -22.93 -5.24
C TYR A 32 -22.78 -22.59 -6.23
N THR A 33 -23.00 -21.29 -6.50
CA THR A 33 -24.12 -20.85 -7.35
C THR A 33 -23.75 -20.69 -8.82
N GLY A 34 -22.48 -20.51 -9.13
CA GLY A 34 -22.00 -20.09 -10.46
C GLY A 34 -22.48 -18.68 -10.85
N ASN A 35 -23.04 -17.89 -9.91
CA ASN A 35 -23.63 -16.60 -10.22
C ASN A 35 -22.56 -15.50 -10.29
N PRO A 36 -22.28 -14.92 -11.49
CA PRO A 36 -21.24 -13.90 -11.67
C PRO A 36 -21.49 -12.61 -10.88
N ASN A 37 -22.69 -12.38 -10.36
CA ASN A 37 -23.00 -11.23 -9.51
C ASN A 37 -22.19 -11.21 -8.20
N PHE A 38 -21.60 -12.34 -7.78
CA PHE A 38 -20.68 -12.38 -6.64
C PHE A 38 -19.25 -11.94 -6.99
N VAL A 39 -18.86 -11.90 -8.27
CA VAL A 39 -17.50 -11.50 -8.69
C VAL A 39 -17.08 -10.13 -8.16
N PRO A 40 -17.91 -9.07 -8.25
CA PRO A 40 -17.55 -7.77 -7.66
C PRO A 40 -17.28 -7.85 -6.16
N ALA A 41 -18.07 -8.60 -5.40
CA ALA A 41 -17.88 -8.77 -3.95
C ALA A 41 -16.56 -9.48 -3.64
N VAL A 42 -16.21 -10.56 -4.38
CA VAL A 42 -14.93 -11.27 -4.24
C VAL A 42 -13.76 -10.35 -4.55
N LEU A 43 -13.82 -9.59 -5.65
CA LEU A 43 -12.78 -8.64 -6.05
C LEU A 43 -12.58 -7.54 -4.99
N ILE A 44 -13.66 -6.90 -4.54
CA ILE A 44 -13.62 -5.82 -3.56
C ILE A 44 -13.08 -6.33 -2.22
N LEU A 45 -13.63 -7.41 -1.69
CA LEU A 45 -13.20 -7.95 -0.40
C LEU A 45 -11.76 -8.45 -0.45
N GLY A 46 -11.39 -9.24 -1.47
CA GLY A 46 -10.04 -9.76 -1.62
C GLY A 46 -8.98 -8.66 -1.77
N ALA A 47 -9.32 -7.57 -2.46
CA ALA A 47 -8.38 -6.46 -2.68
C ALA A 47 -8.32 -5.45 -1.50
N LEU A 48 -9.41 -5.25 -0.74
CA LEU A 48 -9.51 -4.18 0.27
C LEU A 48 -9.19 -4.65 1.70
N VAL A 49 -9.45 -5.91 2.05
CA VAL A 49 -9.37 -6.37 3.46
C VAL A 49 -8.00 -6.10 4.09
N VAL A 50 -6.93 -6.54 3.45
CA VAL A 50 -5.56 -6.34 3.99
C VAL A 50 -5.16 -4.86 3.96
N PRO A 51 -5.31 -4.12 2.85
CA PRO A 51 -5.02 -2.69 2.80
C PRO A 51 -5.74 -1.87 3.87
N VAL A 52 -7.05 -2.06 4.04
CA VAL A 52 -7.83 -1.31 5.05
C VAL A 52 -7.43 -1.69 6.48
N ALA A 53 -7.23 -2.99 6.75
CA ALA A 53 -6.76 -3.45 8.06
C ALA A 53 -5.38 -2.87 8.40
N PHE A 54 -4.48 -2.79 7.42
CA PHE A 54 -3.13 -2.25 7.61
C PHE A 54 -3.15 -0.74 7.88
N VAL A 55 -3.94 0.04 7.14
CA VAL A 55 -4.12 1.47 7.43
C VAL A 55 -4.75 1.68 8.81
N ALA A 56 -5.75 0.86 9.19
CA ALA A 56 -6.36 0.92 10.51
C ALA A 56 -5.35 0.58 11.62
N PHE A 57 -4.43 -0.37 11.37
CA PHE A 57 -3.34 -0.68 12.29
C PHE A 57 -2.43 0.55 12.49
N PHE A 58 -1.93 1.18 11.42
CA PHE A 58 -1.07 2.36 11.52
C PHE A 58 -1.78 3.53 12.20
N TYR A 59 -3.02 3.81 11.83
CA TYR A 59 -3.83 4.84 12.46
C TYR A 59 -4.02 4.60 13.96
N GLY A 60 -4.27 3.35 14.36
CA GLY A 60 -4.39 2.97 15.76
C GLY A 60 -3.06 3.05 16.51
N GLN A 61 -1.92 2.77 15.86
CA GLN A 61 -0.59 2.86 16.47
C GLN A 61 -0.18 4.31 16.73
N GLU A 62 -0.44 5.21 15.80
CA GLU A 62 -0.13 6.63 15.96
C GLU A 62 -0.96 7.25 17.10
N ARG A 63 -2.22 6.86 17.26
CA ARG A 63 -3.07 7.32 18.36
C ARG A 63 -2.80 6.67 19.71
N ALA A 64 -2.31 5.43 19.75
CA ALA A 64 -2.03 4.72 21.01
C ALA A 64 -0.81 5.27 21.76
N VAL A 65 0.12 5.90 21.06
CA VAL A 65 1.27 6.61 21.65
C VAL A 65 0.85 7.98 22.19
N ASP A 66 -0.34 8.43 21.84
CA ASP A 66 -0.81 9.78 21.96
C ASP A 66 -1.61 10.06 23.22
N LYS A 67 -0.90 10.37 24.27
CA LYS A 67 -1.31 11.54 25.06
C LYS A 67 -0.43 12.76 24.73
N PHE A 68 0.58 12.61 23.87
CA PHE A 68 1.62 13.61 23.60
C PHE A 68 2.14 13.68 22.16
N THR A 69 1.68 12.85 21.23
CA THR A 69 2.14 12.88 19.83
C THR A 69 1.18 13.66 18.94
N HIS A 70 1.76 14.54 18.15
CA HIS A 70 1.06 15.51 17.32
C HIS A 70 0.60 14.98 15.96
N ALA A 71 0.20 13.70 15.83
CA ALA A 71 -0.49 13.25 14.64
C ALA A 71 -1.89 13.89 14.59
N GLU A 72 -2.01 14.99 13.85
CA GLU A 72 -3.24 15.79 13.76
C GLU A 72 -4.20 15.28 12.69
N ALA A 73 -3.78 14.26 11.90
CA ALA A 73 -4.55 13.76 10.78
C ALA A 73 -5.87 13.09 11.24
N PRO A 74 -7.05 13.70 10.98
CA PRO A 74 -8.32 13.07 11.31
C PRO A 74 -8.56 11.86 10.40
N LEU A 75 -9.26 10.84 10.91
CA LEU A 75 -9.62 9.64 10.16
C LEU A 75 -10.21 9.96 8.78
N ARG A 76 -11.06 11.00 8.69
CA ARG A 76 -11.64 11.45 7.42
C ARG A 76 -10.57 11.76 6.37
N THR A 77 -9.49 12.45 6.74
CA THR A 77 -8.42 12.80 5.80
C THR A 77 -7.63 11.56 5.37
N VAL A 78 -7.40 10.61 6.29
CA VAL A 78 -6.75 9.33 5.99
C VAL A 78 -7.60 8.50 5.02
N VAL A 79 -8.91 8.41 5.27
CA VAL A 79 -9.84 7.71 4.37
C VAL A 79 -9.89 8.38 2.98
N ILE A 80 -9.92 9.71 2.92
CA ILE A 80 -9.84 10.44 1.64
C ILE A 80 -8.49 10.14 0.95
N CYS A 81 -7.38 10.15 1.70
CA CYS A 81 -6.06 9.84 1.16
C CYS A 81 -6.00 8.41 0.59
N PHE A 82 -6.60 7.44 1.25
CA PHE A 82 -6.71 6.07 0.78
C PHE A 82 -7.48 6.00 -0.56
N PHE A 83 -8.72 6.46 -0.59
CA PHE A 83 -9.56 6.30 -1.79
C PHE A 83 -9.17 7.26 -2.91
N VAL A 84 -9.03 8.54 -2.62
CA VAL A 84 -8.70 9.55 -3.65
C VAL A 84 -7.23 9.45 -4.03
N GLY A 85 -6.32 9.30 -3.07
CA GLY A 85 -4.89 9.11 -3.34
C GLY A 85 -4.62 7.85 -4.15
N GLY A 86 -5.25 6.74 -3.77
CA GLY A 86 -5.17 5.48 -4.52
C GLY A 86 -5.71 5.61 -5.93
N ALA A 87 -6.91 6.17 -6.11
CA ALA A 87 -7.53 6.33 -7.42
C ALA A 87 -6.72 7.27 -8.35
N VAL A 88 -6.31 8.44 -7.84
CA VAL A 88 -5.45 9.38 -8.59
C VAL A 88 -4.14 8.70 -8.97
N GLY A 89 -3.52 7.96 -8.05
CA GLY A 89 -2.31 7.20 -8.31
C GLY A 89 -2.47 6.19 -9.44
N VAL A 90 -3.44 5.28 -9.33
CA VAL A 90 -3.66 4.21 -10.35
C VAL A 90 -4.02 4.80 -11.71
N ILE A 91 -4.90 5.82 -11.78
CA ILE A 91 -5.28 6.45 -13.04
C ILE A 91 -4.05 7.13 -13.69
N THR A 92 -3.28 7.88 -12.90
CA THR A 92 -2.10 8.58 -13.42
C THR A 92 -1.03 7.60 -13.88
N ALA A 93 -0.72 6.58 -13.06
CA ALA A 93 0.25 5.55 -13.41
C ALA A 93 -0.16 4.85 -14.71
N GLY A 94 -1.40 4.34 -14.79
CA GLY A 94 -1.86 3.61 -15.96
C GLY A 94 -1.83 4.44 -17.26
N VAL A 95 -2.19 5.74 -17.19
CA VAL A 95 -2.10 6.62 -18.38
C VAL A 95 -0.65 6.88 -18.78
N VAL A 96 0.23 7.22 -17.80
CA VAL A 96 1.64 7.55 -18.09
C VAL A 96 2.40 6.29 -18.54
N GLU A 97 2.12 5.14 -17.98
CA GLU A 97 2.70 3.86 -18.41
C GLU A 97 2.29 3.52 -19.85
N TYR A 98 1.00 3.63 -20.17
CA TYR A 98 0.53 3.43 -21.52
C TYR A 98 1.27 4.32 -22.51
N GLU A 99 1.34 5.63 -22.25
CA GLU A 99 2.02 6.60 -23.13
C GLU A 99 3.54 6.38 -23.23
N THR A 100 4.15 5.83 -22.20
CA THR A 100 5.61 5.66 -22.12
C THR A 100 6.04 4.28 -22.60
N LEU A 101 5.46 3.22 -22.05
CA LEU A 101 5.92 1.84 -22.27
C LEU A 101 5.53 1.31 -23.65
N THR A 102 4.41 1.76 -24.24
CA THR A 102 4.02 1.39 -25.61
C THR A 102 5.01 1.88 -26.66
N LYS A 103 5.81 2.91 -26.34
CA LYS A 103 6.82 3.48 -27.22
C LYS A 103 8.22 2.88 -27.01
N LEU A 104 8.39 2.03 -26.00
CA LEU A 104 9.66 1.38 -25.68
C LEU A 104 9.74 -0.01 -26.31
N THR A 105 10.89 -0.36 -26.87
CA THR A 105 11.14 -1.67 -27.47
C THR A 105 11.21 -2.78 -26.40
N ILE A 106 11.67 -2.43 -25.18
CA ILE A 106 11.77 -3.33 -24.04
C ILE A 106 11.15 -2.64 -22.82
N PRO A 107 10.19 -3.28 -22.11
CA PRO A 107 9.67 -2.74 -20.86
C PRO A 107 10.79 -2.51 -19.83
N ASN A 108 10.88 -1.30 -19.32
CA ASN A 108 11.87 -0.96 -18.30
C ASN A 108 11.18 -0.86 -16.93
N LEU A 109 11.37 -1.87 -16.08
CA LEU A 109 10.73 -1.96 -14.77
C LEU A 109 11.15 -0.83 -13.82
N PHE A 110 12.31 -0.21 -14.03
CA PHE A 110 12.68 1.01 -13.29
C PHE A 110 11.80 2.21 -13.68
N ILE A 111 11.39 2.29 -14.95
CA ILE A 111 10.45 3.34 -15.42
C ILE A 111 9.07 3.09 -14.80
N VAL A 112 8.59 1.84 -14.73
CA VAL A 112 7.34 1.48 -14.05
C VAL A 112 7.40 1.93 -12.60
N GLY A 113 8.41 1.52 -11.84
CA GLY A 113 8.59 1.92 -10.44
C GLY A 113 8.65 3.44 -10.26
N LEU A 114 9.32 4.17 -11.18
CA LEU A 114 9.40 5.63 -11.15
C LEU A 114 8.01 6.27 -11.35
N ILE A 115 7.25 5.79 -12.31
CA ILE A 115 5.91 6.29 -12.63
C ILE A 115 4.96 6.02 -11.47
N GLU A 116 4.92 4.78 -10.98
CA GLU A 116 4.00 4.40 -9.91
C GLU A 116 4.31 5.09 -8.58
N GLU A 117 5.60 5.08 -8.13
CA GLU A 117 5.93 5.77 -6.88
C GLU A 117 5.69 7.28 -7.00
N GLY A 118 5.94 7.89 -8.15
CA GLY A 118 5.58 9.28 -8.42
C GLY A 118 4.07 9.52 -8.36
N ALA A 119 3.28 8.66 -9.00
CA ALA A 119 1.81 8.77 -9.05
C ALA A 119 1.17 8.62 -7.65
N LYS A 120 1.66 7.69 -6.81
CA LYS A 120 1.21 7.49 -5.42
C LYS A 120 1.43 8.73 -4.55
N LEU A 121 2.42 9.57 -4.89
CA LEU A 121 2.74 10.79 -4.14
C LEU A 121 1.88 11.99 -4.48
N ILE A 122 1.17 12.02 -5.61
CA ILE A 122 0.42 13.19 -6.09
C ILE A 122 -0.50 13.74 -4.99
N PHE A 123 -1.34 12.90 -4.39
CA PHE A 123 -2.29 13.34 -3.39
C PHE A 123 -1.65 13.64 -2.03
N PRO A 124 -0.75 12.81 -1.47
CA PRO A 124 0.02 13.17 -0.28
C PRO A 124 0.77 14.49 -0.42
N VAL A 125 1.44 14.73 -1.55
CA VAL A 125 2.15 16.00 -1.80
C VAL A 125 1.18 17.19 -1.85
N ALA A 126 -0.02 17.03 -2.40
CA ALA A 126 -1.04 18.07 -2.37
C ALA A 126 -1.48 18.41 -0.94
N ILE A 127 -1.55 17.41 -0.04
CA ILE A 127 -1.79 17.64 1.41
C ILE A 127 -0.59 18.33 2.04
N TYR A 128 0.63 17.88 1.73
CA TYR A 128 1.88 18.43 2.23
C TYR A 128 2.03 19.92 1.93
N LEU A 129 1.73 20.33 0.71
CA LEU A 129 1.84 21.73 0.26
C LEU A 129 0.85 22.66 0.96
N ARG A 130 -0.28 22.14 1.47
CA ARG A 130 -1.25 22.91 2.26
C ARG A 130 -0.76 23.23 3.68
N SER A 131 0.36 22.64 4.12
CA SER A 131 1.04 22.90 5.40
C SER A 131 0.17 22.75 6.66
N ARG A 132 -0.98 22.08 6.56
CA ARG A 132 -1.92 21.90 7.67
C ARG A 132 -1.44 20.82 8.64
N TYR A 133 -0.85 19.76 8.14
CA TYR A 133 -0.31 18.64 8.91
C TYR A 133 1.21 18.69 8.80
N ARG A 134 1.93 18.63 9.92
CA ARG A 134 3.36 18.95 9.93
C ARG A 134 4.24 17.85 10.49
N SER A 135 3.69 16.92 11.27
CA SER A 135 4.46 15.85 11.90
C SER A 135 4.90 14.78 10.91
N GLU A 136 6.05 14.16 11.16
CA GLU A 136 6.51 13.00 10.43
C GLU A 136 5.49 11.86 10.47
N ALA A 137 4.79 11.69 11.60
CA ALA A 137 3.74 10.70 11.78
C ALA A 137 2.55 10.92 10.83
N ASP A 138 2.13 12.18 10.61
CA ASP A 138 1.11 12.51 9.61
C ASP A 138 1.56 12.09 8.20
N GLY A 139 2.81 12.42 7.84
CA GLY A 139 3.40 12.04 6.56
C GLY A 139 3.40 10.53 6.35
N LEU A 140 3.88 9.77 7.35
CA LEU A 140 3.87 8.31 7.32
C LEU A 140 2.47 7.77 7.09
N LEU A 141 1.49 8.27 7.83
CA LEU A 141 0.10 7.83 7.74
C LEU A 141 -0.53 8.12 6.37
N PHE A 142 -0.29 9.31 5.80
CA PHE A 142 -0.78 9.65 4.46
C PHE A 142 -0.12 8.82 3.37
N GLY A 143 1.19 8.56 3.49
CA GLY A 143 1.91 7.71 2.55
C GLY A 143 1.43 6.27 2.59
N VAL A 144 1.27 5.69 3.78
CA VAL A 144 0.70 4.35 3.97
C VAL A 144 -0.72 4.29 3.42
N ALA A 145 -1.57 5.29 3.68
CA ALA A 145 -2.94 5.31 3.19
C ALA A 145 -3.01 5.37 1.66
N SER A 146 -2.23 6.27 1.02
CA SER A 146 -2.19 6.38 -0.44
C SER A 146 -1.62 5.13 -1.10
N GLY A 147 -0.51 4.59 -0.59
CA GLY A 147 0.09 3.35 -1.09
C GLY A 147 -0.84 2.15 -0.97
N MET A 148 -1.55 2.01 0.15
CA MET A 148 -2.54 0.95 0.34
C MET A 148 -3.79 1.12 -0.53
N GLY A 149 -4.23 2.34 -0.76
CA GLY A 149 -5.33 2.63 -1.69
C GLY A 149 -4.97 2.28 -3.14
N PHE A 150 -3.75 2.63 -3.57
CA PHE A 150 -3.19 2.23 -4.86
C PHE A 150 -3.15 0.70 -4.97
N ALA A 151 -2.53 0.02 -4.03
CA ALA A 151 -2.41 -1.43 -4.00
C ALA A 151 -3.76 -2.16 -4.06
N ALA A 152 -4.78 -1.64 -3.38
CA ALA A 152 -6.12 -2.22 -3.39
C ALA A 152 -6.75 -2.15 -4.80
N LEU A 153 -6.71 -0.98 -5.45
CA LEU A 153 -7.28 -0.80 -6.78
C LEU A 153 -6.50 -1.57 -7.84
N GLU A 154 -5.18 -1.58 -7.75
CA GLU A 154 -4.32 -2.34 -8.63
C GLU A 154 -4.54 -3.85 -8.48
N THR A 155 -4.61 -4.36 -7.24
CA THR A 155 -4.91 -5.78 -6.97
C THR A 155 -6.28 -6.19 -7.51
N MET A 156 -7.28 -5.31 -7.41
CA MET A 156 -8.60 -5.54 -7.99
C MET A 156 -8.52 -5.65 -9.52
N GLY A 157 -7.73 -4.78 -10.17
CA GLY A 157 -7.46 -4.83 -11.62
C GLY A 157 -6.78 -6.14 -12.03
N TYR A 158 -5.71 -6.54 -11.34
CA TYR A 158 -5.03 -7.81 -11.61
C TYR A 158 -5.92 -9.03 -11.38
N GLY A 159 -6.77 -9.02 -10.33
CA GLY A 159 -7.73 -10.09 -10.09
C GLY A 159 -8.75 -10.22 -11.24
N LEU A 160 -9.28 -9.09 -11.70
CA LEU A 160 -10.20 -9.09 -12.84
C LEU A 160 -9.52 -9.60 -14.13
N VAL A 161 -8.32 -9.10 -14.45
CA VAL A 161 -7.53 -9.53 -15.61
C VAL A 161 -7.22 -11.03 -15.54
N SER A 162 -6.79 -11.53 -14.37
CA SER A 162 -6.52 -12.95 -14.14
C SER A 162 -7.77 -13.80 -14.40
N LEU A 163 -8.93 -13.39 -13.91
CA LEU A 163 -10.19 -14.07 -14.13
C LEU A 163 -10.56 -14.12 -15.63
N MET A 164 -10.44 -12.98 -16.32
CA MET A 164 -10.78 -12.87 -17.74
C MET A 164 -9.83 -13.69 -18.63
N GLN A 165 -8.51 -13.56 -18.42
CA GLN A 165 -7.51 -14.24 -19.24
C GLN A 165 -7.48 -15.75 -19.02
N SER A 166 -7.86 -16.21 -17.84
CA SER A 166 -7.95 -17.64 -17.52
C SER A 166 -9.27 -18.31 -17.92
N GLY A 167 -10.17 -17.58 -18.60
CA GLY A 167 -11.48 -18.11 -18.99
C GLY A 167 -12.40 -18.39 -17.78
N GLY A 168 -12.27 -17.61 -16.70
CA GLY A 168 -13.12 -17.75 -15.52
C GLY A 168 -12.56 -18.66 -14.42
N ASN A 169 -11.25 -18.90 -14.37
CA ASN A 169 -10.63 -19.74 -13.34
C ASN A 169 -10.63 -19.02 -11.98
N LEU A 170 -11.55 -19.44 -11.10
CA LEU A 170 -11.70 -18.85 -9.75
C LEU A 170 -10.49 -19.11 -8.84
N GLY A 171 -9.77 -20.23 -9.03
CA GLY A 171 -8.57 -20.52 -8.24
C GLY A 171 -7.43 -19.54 -8.54
N LEU A 172 -7.25 -19.14 -9.82
CA LEU A 172 -6.28 -18.11 -10.20
C LEU A 172 -6.69 -16.72 -9.71
N LEU A 173 -7.99 -16.38 -9.73
CA LEU A 173 -8.53 -15.17 -9.14
C LEU A 173 -8.20 -15.10 -7.65
N GLU A 174 -8.54 -16.15 -6.89
CA GLU A 174 -8.29 -16.26 -5.45
C GLU A 174 -6.80 -16.11 -5.14
N GLN A 175 -5.94 -16.85 -5.83
CA GLN A 175 -4.50 -16.80 -5.65
C GLN A 175 -3.95 -15.39 -5.90
N THR A 176 -4.40 -14.73 -6.97
CA THR A 176 -3.97 -13.35 -7.30
C THR A 176 -4.35 -12.38 -6.19
N LEU A 177 -5.60 -12.43 -5.73
CA LEU A 177 -6.09 -11.53 -4.67
C LEU A 177 -5.37 -11.77 -3.34
N LEU A 178 -5.17 -13.03 -2.94
CA LEU A 178 -4.51 -13.37 -1.68
C LEU A 178 -3.03 -12.98 -1.68
N ILE A 179 -2.28 -13.36 -2.72
CA ILE A 179 -0.83 -13.08 -2.78
C ILE A 179 -0.60 -11.57 -2.84
N ARG A 180 -1.23 -10.85 -3.76
CA ARG A 180 -1.06 -9.41 -3.89
C ARG A 180 -1.57 -8.65 -2.67
N GLY A 181 -2.72 -9.04 -2.11
CA GLY A 181 -3.28 -8.44 -0.91
C GLY A 181 -2.34 -8.59 0.29
N LEU A 182 -1.85 -9.81 0.57
CA LEU A 182 -0.96 -10.09 1.71
C LEU A 182 0.42 -9.43 1.58
N LEU A 183 0.93 -9.28 0.35
CA LEU A 183 2.24 -8.70 0.10
C LEU A 183 2.23 -7.17 -0.04
N SER A 184 1.07 -6.56 -0.30
CA SER A 184 0.95 -5.11 -0.50
C SER A 184 1.49 -4.23 0.65
N PRO A 185 1.42 -4.64 1.95
CA PRO A 185 2.00 -3.86 3.03
C PRO A 185 3.52 -3.69 2.95
N VAL A 186 4.23 -4.73 2.52
CA VAL A 186 5.70 -4.71 2.46
C VAL A 186 6.25 -4.11 1.16
N GLY A 187 5.37 -3.84 0.21
CA GLY A 187 5.64 -3.10 -1.01
C GLY A 187 5.09 -1.67 -0.93
N HIS A 188 3.90 -1.48 -1.47
CA HIS A 188 3.28 -0.15 -1.69
C HIS A 188 3.16 0.71 -0.43
N ALA A 189 2.75 0.14 0.73
CA ALA A 189 2.68 0.92 1.96
C ALA A 189 4.06 1.30 2.47
N ALA A 190 5.03 0.37 2.41
CA ALA A 190 6.36 0.60 2.92
C ALA A 190 7.08 1.69 2.11
N TRP A 191 7.03 1.63 0.79
CA TRP A 191 7.74 2.58 -0.07
C TRP A 191 7.12 3.97 -0.01
N THR A 192 5.83 4.11 -0.28
CA THR A 192 5.14 5.41 -0.24
C THR A 192 5.11 5.99 1.18
N GLY A 193 4.94 5.15 2.21
CA GLY A 193 5.02 5.55 3.61
C GLY A 193 6.40 6.11 3.98
N LEU A 194 7.48 5.45 3.56
CA LEU A 194 8.85 5.87 3.81
C LEU A 194 9.17 7.22 3.13
N ILE A 195 8.75 7.40 1.87
CA ILE A 195 8.96 8.66 1.15
C ILE A 195 8.22 9.80 1.86
N CYS A 196 6.93 9.60 2.18
CA CYS A 196 6.13 10.64 2.83
C CYS A 196 6.63 10.96 4.24
N ALA A 197 6.96 9.95 5.06
CA ALA A 197 7.55 10.17 6.38
C ALA A 197 8.83 11.02 6.29
N THR A 198 9.71 10.68 5.33
CA THR A 198 10.94 11.45 5.12
C THR A 198 10.64 12.89 4.67
N LEU A 199 9.68 13.08 3.77
CA LEU A 199 9.32 14.41 3.28
C LEU A 199 8.81 15.31 4.41
N TRP A 200 7.93 14.80 5.28
CA TRP A 200 7.41 15.52 6.43
C TRP A 200 8.47 15.73 7.51
N GLY A 201 9.22 14.68 7.87
CA GLY A 201 10.27 14.78 8.90
C GLY A 201 11.38 15.74 8.52
N GLU A 202 11.80 15.78 7.24
CA GLU A 202 12.82 16.74 6.79
C GLU A 202 12.31 18.19 6.83
N ARG A 203 11.02 18.42 6.54
CA ARG A 203 10.43 19.75 6.73
C ARG A 203 10.35 20.15 8.20
N GLU A 204 9.94 19.23 9.07
CA GLU A 204 9.86 19.46 10.52
C GLU A 204 11.25 19.81 11.08
N ARG A 205 12.29 19.07 10.66
CA ARG A 205 13.67 19.24 11.13
C ARG A 205 14.38 20.47 10.56
N THR A 206 14.16 20.81 9.30
CA THR A 206 14.95 21.82 8.59
C THR A 206 14.17 23.09 8.22
N GLY A 207 12.85 23.07 8.31
CA GLY A 207 11.96 24.12 7.83
C GLY A 207 11.88 24.24 6.30
N LYS A 208 12.64 23.40 5.55
CA LYS A 208 12.67 23.44 4.09
C LYS A 208 11.60 22.54 3.49
N LEU A 209 10.96 23.00 2.41
CA LEU A 209 9.95 22.23 1.70
C LEU A 209 10.54 21.02 0.97
N PHE A 210 11.77 21.11 0.49
CA PHE A 210 12.46 20.05 -0.21
C PHE A 210 13.87 19.84 0.34
N ASN A 211 14.29 18.58 0.42
CA ASN A 211 15.61 18.17 0.90
C ASN A 211 16.14 17.05 0.00
N PRO A 212 17.46 17.05 -0.37
CA PRO A 212 18.07 15.99 -1.17
C PRO A 212 17.91 14.58 -0.59
N ILE A 213 17.76 14.45 0.73
CA ILE A 213 17.50 13.17 1.40
C ILE A 213 16.19 12.53 0.89
N VAL A 214 15.16 13.34 0.65
CA VAL A 214 13.87 12.87 0.11
C VAL A 214 14.06 12.27 -1.29
N ILE A 215 14.90 12.88 -2.13
CA ILE A 215 15.22 12.36 -3.47
C ILE A 215 15.93 11.01 -3.35
N GLY A 216 16.86 10.86 -2.41
CA GLY A 216 17.57 9.61 -2.15
C GLY A 216 16.61 8.49 -1.71
N ILE A 217 15.67 8.80 -0.80
CA ILE A 217 14.66 7.84 -0.34
C ILE A 217 13.66 7.50 -1.47
N PHE A 218 13.28 8.47 -2.29
CA PHE A 218 12.45 8.21 -3.46
C PHE A 218 13.15 7.28 -4.46
N ALA A 219 14.42 7.53 -4.76
CA ALA A 219 15.22 6.66 -5.62
C ALA A 219 15.38 5.23 -5.05
N LEU A 220 15.54 5.10 -3.72
CA LEU A 220 15.56 3.81 -3.04
C LEU A 220 14.22 3.07 -3.19
N ALA A 221 13.10 3.77 -3.01
CA ALA A 221 11.77 3.18 -3.18
C ALA A 221 11.54 2.69 -4.62
N VAL A 222 11.91 3.50 -5.62
CA VAL A 222 11.88 3.11 -7.04
C VAL A 222 12.74 1.88 -7.31
N ALA A 223 13.94 1.81 -6.75
CA ALA A 223 14.83 0.66 -6.92
C ALA A 223 14.25 -0.61 -6.27
N LEU A 224 13.71 -0.51 -5.05
CA LEU A 224 13.05 -1.64 -4.38
C LEU A 224 11.82 -2.12 -5.16
N HIS A 225 11.04 -1.20 -5.71
CA HIS A 225 9.89 -1.49 -6.55
C HIS A 225 10.32 -2.24 -7.82
N ALA A 226 11.28 -1.71 -8.56
CA ALA A 226 11.78 -2.34 -9.78
C ALA A 226 12.35 -3.76 -9.50
N LEU A 227 13.09 -3.94 -8.41
CA LEU A 227 13.61 -5.25 -8.01
C LEU A 227 12.48 -6.22 -7.62
N TRP A 228 11.42 -5.73 -7.00
CA TRP A 228 10.22 -6.50 -6.70
C TRP A 228 9.55 -7.03 -7.96
N ASP A 229 9.39 -6.16 -8.96
CA ASP A 229 8.80 -6.53 -10.24
C ASP A 229 9.70 -7.50 -11.01
N ILE A 230 11.04 -7.28 -11.02
CA ILE A 230 12.00 -8.22 -11.61
C ILE A 230 11.86 -9.61 -10.96
N ALA A 231 11.71 -9.68 -9.65
CA ALA A 231 11.48 -10.94 -8.95
C ALA A 231 10.15 -11.58 -9.39
N GLY A 232 9.09 -10.79 -9.55
CA GLY A 232 7.77 -11.25 -10.00
C GLY A 232 7.74 -11.79 -11.42
N PHE A 233 8.54 -11.22 -12.32
CA PHE A 233 8.67 -11.68 -13.70
C PHE A 233 9.59 -12.89 -13.88
N SER A 234 10.26 -13.35 -12.82
CA SER A 234 11.12 -14.53 -12.91
C SER A 234 10.35 -15.78 -13.24
N GLN A 235 10.82 -16.53 -14.24
CA GLN A 235 10.29 -17.84 -14.61
C GLN A 235 10.58 -18.93 -13.55
N GLN A 236 11.52 -18.65 -12.64
CA GLN A 236 11.93 -19.56 -11.58
C GLN A 236 11.24 -19.19 -10.26
N SER A 237 10.29 -20.03 -9.81
CA SER A 237 9.54 -19.80 -8.57
C SER A 237 10.42 -19.53 -7.35
N PHE A 238 11.57 -20.22 -7.24
CA PHE A 238 12.52 -20.00 -6.14
C PHE A 238 13.07 -18.58 -6.12
N ILE A 239 13.44 -18.03 -7.29
CA ILE A 239 13.97 -16.65 -7.41
C ILE A 239 12.89 -15.63 -7.05
N SER A 240 11.65 -15.86 -7.52
CA SER A 240 10.51 -15.00 -7.20
C SER A 240 10.24 -14.96 -5.69
N TYR A 241 10.12 -16.11 -5.04
CA TYR A 241 9.88 -16.18 -3.60
C TYR A 241 11.04 -15.62 -2.78
N ALA A 242 12.28 -15.94 -3.13
CA ALA A 242 13.45 -15.39 -2.46
C ALA A 242 13.52 -13.87 -2.61
N GLY A 243 13.24 -13.34 -3.80
CA GLY A 243 13.17 -11.91 -4.07
C GLY A 243 12.10 -11.21 -3.21
N TYR A 244 10.88 -11.73 -3.17
CA TYR A 244 9.81 -11.18 -2.34
C TYR A 244 10.14 -11.20 -0.85
N ILE A 245 10.76 -12.27 -0.34
CA ILE A 245 11.16 -12.36 1.07
C ILE A 245 12.25 -11.34 1.39
N ILE A 246 13.28 -11.23 0.54
CA ILE A 246 14.40 -10.31 0.79
C ILE A 246 13.95 -8.86 0.66
N ILE A 247 13.33 -8.50 -0.46
CA ILE A 247 12.94 -7.11 -0.74
C ILE A 247 11.83 -6.67 0.22
N GLY A 248 10.82 -7.53 0.44
CA GLY A 248 9.75 -7.28 1.40
C GLY A 248 10.28 -7.18 2.83
N GLY A 249 11.23 -8.03 3.22
CA GLY A 249 11.90 -7.97 4.53
C GLY A 249 12.65 -6.65 4.73
N ILE A 250 13.43 -6.22 3.74
CA ILE A 250 14.14 -4.92 3.77
C ILE A 250 13.11 -3.77 3.89
N SER A 251 12.08 -3.77 3.06
CA SER A 251 11.03 -2.74 3.04
C SER A 251 10.31 -2.65 4.39
N LEU A 252 9.95 -3.79 4.97
CA LEU A 252 9.30 -3.86 6.27
C LEU A 252 10.20 -3.35 7.41
N ILE A 253 11.48 -3.72 7.40
CA ILE A 253 12.46 -3.24 8.38
C ILE A 253 12.57 -1.72 8.30
N LEU A 254 12.69 -1.15 7.10
CA LEU A 254 12.77 0.29 6.89
C LEU A 254 11.50 0.99 7.40
N LEU A 255 10.32 0.47 7.06
CA LEU A 255 9.04 1.02 7.51
C LEU A 255 8.91 0.98 9.05
N ILE A 256 9.26 -0.15 9.69
CA ILE A 256 9.18 -0.29 11.17
C ILE A 256 10.20 0.65 11.85
N ARG A 257 11.41 0.78 11.29
CA ARG A 257 12.39 1.72 11.82
C ARG A 257 11.86 3.14 11.76
N ARG A 258 11.30 3.54 10.63
CA ARG A 258 10.74 4.88 10.44
C ARG A 258 9.56 5.15 11.37
N LEU A 259 8.67 4.17 11.55
CA LEU A 259 7.59 4.25 12.53
C LEU A 259 8.12 4.47 13.98
N ARG A 260 9.21 3.79 14.34
CA ARG A 260 9.84 3.96 15.66
C ARG A 260 10.51 5.33 15.82
N GLU A 261 11.12 5.84 14.76
CA GLU A 261 11.77 7.16 14.74
C GLU A 261 10.71 8.27 14.89
N ALA A 262 9.63 8.21 14.09
CA ALA A 262 8.51 9.15 14.19
C ALA A 262 7.92 9.22 15.61
N ARG A 263 7.83 8.07 16.29
CA ARG A 263 7.37 8.01 17.69
C ARG A 263 8.35 8.62 18.70
N ARG A 264 9.66 8.49 18.47
CA ARG A 264 10.69 9.05 19.37
C ARG A 264 10.85 10.55 19.23
N ALA A 265 10.67 11.09 18.03
CA ALA A 265 10.73 12.52 17.77
C ALA A 265 9.59 13.29 18.47
N SER A 266 8.55 12.58 18.88
CA SER A 266 7.36 13.11 19.55
C SER A 266 7.42 13.03 21.09
N THR A 267 8.45 12.40 21.66
CA THR A 267 8.72 12.36 23.12
C THR A 267 9.82 13.31 23.50
#